data_03b7c404903af14d9159062d13227a6a
#
_entry.id   03b7c404903af14d9159062d13227a6a
#
_cell.length_a   1.000
_cell.length_b   1.000
_cell.length_c   1.000
_cell.angle_alpha   90.00
_cell.angle_beta   90.00
_cell.angle_gamma   90.00
#
_symmetry.space_group_name_H-M   'P 1'
#
loop_
_entity.id
_entity.type
_entity.pdbx_description
1 polymer ?
#
loop_
_entity_poly.entity_id
_entity_poly.type
_entity_poly.pdbx_seq_one_letter_code
_entity_poly.pdbx_strand_id
1 'polypeptide(L)'
;VDVYSLNELKRLHGIMTKYLVDISGEFRLGEEGVFDGDKCIFMAPPARLVPEQMENLFTWMKKSKDIVHRLILAAVFHYEFVFIHPFTDGNGRMARLWHTAILTKWQPIFEFIPIESQIEKFQSGYYDAISKCHIDGTSTAFIEFILEQINAILDEIGSSLTSPASSISEYV
;
A
#
# COMPACT_ATOMS: atom_id res chain seq x y z
N VAL A 1 12.78 -2.85 10.15
CA VAL A 1 11.81 -1.73 10.03
C VAL A 1 10.77 -1.84 11.14
N ASP A 2 10.57 -0.75 11.89
CA ASP A 2 9.43 -0.67 12.83
C ASP A 2 8.21 -0.08 12.11
N VAL A 3 7.31 -0.97 11.68
CA VAL A 3 6.09 -0.61 10.92
C VAL A 3 5.08 0.21 11.74
N TYR A 4 5.28 0.35 13.04
CA TYR A 4 4.43 1.17 13.93
C TYR A 4 5.06 2.52 14.28
N SER A 5 6.18 2.89 13.63
CA SER A 5 6.89 4.14 13.87
C SER A 5 6.71 5.12 12.70
N LEU A 6 6.04 6.24 12.96
CA LEU A 6 5.91 7.33 12.00
C LEU A 6 7.28 7.92 11.60
N ASN A 7 8.19 8.03 12.57
CA ASN A 7 9.55 8.52 12.29
C ASN A 7 10.32 7.58 11.36
N GLU A 8 10.11 6.28 11.48
CA GLU A 8 10.72 5.30 10.58
C GLU A 8 10.14 5.40 9.17
N LEU A 9 8.84 5.62 9.03
CA LEU A 9 8.20 5.88 7.74
C LEU A 9 8.80 7.12 7.08
N LYS A 10 8.91 8.24 7.79
CA LYS A 10 9.52 9.48 7.30
C LYS A 10 10.98 9.27 6.88
N ARG A 11 11.75 8.54 7.69
CA ARG A 11 13.14 8.18 7.40
C ARG A 11 13.28 7.39 6.09
N LEU A 12 12.44 6.36 5.90
CA LEU A 12 12.46 5.53 4.69
C LEU A 12 11.99 6.31 3.47
N HIS A 13 10.96 7.14 3.60
CA HIS A 13 10.56 8.06 2.54
C HIS A 13 11.72 8.99 2.14
N GLY A 14 12.44 9.52 3.13
CA GLY A 14 13.62 10.35 2.88
C GLY A 14 14.73 9.63 2.11
N ILE A 15 14.93 8.34 2.37
CA ILE A 15 15.89 7.50 1.60
C ILE A 15 15.36 7.26 0.18
N MET A 16 14.10 6.89 0.04
CA MET A 16 13.47 6.53 -1.23
C MET A 16 13.41 7.70 -2.21
N THR A 17 13.20 8.92 -1.71
CA THR A 17 13.00 10.12 -2.52
C THR A 17 14.22 11.05 -2.55
N LYS A 18 15.32 10.62 -1.95
CA LYS A 18 16.58 11.39 -1.95
C LYS A 18 17.00 11.73 -3.38
N TYR A 19 17.24 13.01 -3.62
CA TYR A 19 17.58 13.58 -4.94
C TYR A 19 16.44 13.57 -5.98
N LEU A 20 15.23 13.13 -5.63
CA LEU A 20 14.08 13.15 -6.53
C LEU A 20 13.13 14.30 -6.24
N VAL A 21 13.10 14.77 -4.99
CA VAL A 21 12.25 15.87 -4.53
C VAL A 21 13.04 16.81 -3.63
N ASP A 22 12.60 18.08 -3.57
CA ASP A 22 13.27 19.10 -2.75
C ASP A 22 13.07 18.84 -1.25
N ILE A 23 11.90 18.36 -0.86
CA ILE A 23 11.53 18.05 0.53
C ILE A 23 11.35 16.55 0.70
N SER A 24 12.40 15.87 1.15
CA SER A 24 12.46 14.43 1.30
C SER A 24 12.31 14.02 2.77
N GLY A 25 11.40 13.10 3.08
CA GLY A 25 11.16 12.62 4.44
C GLY A 25 10.30 13.54 5.32
N GLU A 26 9.82 14.66 4.79
CA GLU A 26 8.93 15.59 5.48
C GLU A 26 7.56 15.66 4.81
N PHE A 27 6.54 15.99 5.61
CA PHE A 27 5.18 16.15 5.10
C PHE A 27 5.07 17.35 4.17
N ARG A 28 4.18 17.23 3.18
CA ARG A 28 3.87 18.32 2.25
C ARG A 28 3.31 19.56 2.97
N LEU A 29 3.59 20.70 2.39
CA LEU A 29 3.04 21.99 2.83
C LEU A 29 1.97 22.51 1.86
N GLY A 30 1.97 22.00 0.62
CA GLY A 30 1.01 22.35 -0.43
C GLY A 30 -0.21 21.43 -0.46
N GLU A 31 -1.24 21.87 -1.18
CA GLU A 31 -2.41 21.05 -1.49
C GLU A 31 -2.04 20.05 -2.59
N GLU A 32 -2.52 18.83 -2.49
CA GLU A 32 -2.23 17.73 -3.40
C GLU A 32 -3.50 16.94 -3.74
N GLY A 33 -3.46 16.14 -4.81
CA GLY A 33 -4.53 15.25 -5.22
C GLY A 33 -4.00 13.91 -5.69
N VAL A 34 -4.88 12.93 -5.76
CA VAL A 34 -4.61 11.62 -6.36
C VAL A 34 -5.17 11.63 -7.78
N PHE A 35 -4.33 11.28 -8.75
CA PHE A 35 -4.66 11.31 -10.17
C PHE A 35 -4.42 9.96 -10.83
N ASP A 36 -5.25 9.66 -11.83
CA ASP A 36 -5.02 8.61 -12.82
C ASP A 36 -4.88 9.31 -14.19
N GLY A 37 -3.65 9.44 -14.66
CA GLY A 37 -3.35 10.33 -15.78
C GLY A 37 -3.79 11.78 -15.49
N ASP A 38 -4.63 12.34 -16.37
CA ASP A 38 -5.19 13.70 -16.20
C ASP A 38 -6.48 13.74 -15.37
N LYS A 39 -7.02 12.58 -14.98
CA LYS A 39 -8.25 12.47 -14.19
C LYS A 39 -7.94 12.59 -12.71
N CYS A 40 -8.46 13.64 -12.06
CA CYS A 40 -8.44 13.72 -10.60
C CYS A 40 -9.39 12.67 -10.01
N ILE A 41 -8.86 11.74 -9.22
CA ILE A 41 -9.63 10.72 -8.50
C ILE A 41 -10.25 11.37 -7.25
N PHE A 42 -9.44 12.07 -6.46
CA PHE A 42 -9.90 12.91 -5.37
C PHE A 42 -8.81 13.92 -4.96
N MET A 43 -9.22 14.99 -4.29
CA MET A 43 -8.30 15.93 -3.64
C MET A 43 -7.99 15.44 -2.22
N ALA A 44 -6.70 15.39 -1.90
CA ALA A 44 -6.24 15.02 -0.57
C ALA A 44 -6.69 16.05 0.48
N PRO A 45 -6.77 15.65 1.77
CA PRO A 45 -7.06 16.58 2.86
C PRO A 45 -6.11 17.78 2.88
N PRO A 46 -6.55 18.94 3.43
CA PRO A 46 -5.67 20.10 3.55
C PRO A 46 -4.34 19.80 4.23
N ALA A 47 -3.23 20.34 3.71
CA ALA A 47 -1.87 20.05 4.18
C ALA A 47 -1.71 20.25 5.69
N ARG A 48 -2.39 21.26 6.28
CA ARG A 48 -2.35 21.53 7.73
C ARG A 48 -2.87 20.38 8.60
N LEU A 49 -3.69 19.48 8.04
CA LEU A 49 -4.26 18.32 8.76
C LEU A 49 -3.38 17.08 8.67
N VAL A 50 -2.44 17.04 7.76
CA VAL A 50 -1.60 15.85 7.50
C VAL A 50 -0.86 15.37 8.75
N PRO A 51 -0.20 16.22 9.56
CA PRO A 51 0.51 15.74 10.75
C PRO A 51 -0.41 15.02 11.72
N GLU A 52 -1.58 15.61 12.02
CA GLU A 52 -2.57 15.03 12.95
C GLU A 52 -3.15 13.72 12.40
N GLN A 53 -3.51 13.68 11.10
CA GLN A 53 -4.06 12.48 10.47
C GLN A 53 -3.06 11.33 10.47
N MET A 54 -1.78 11.60 10.19
CA MET A 54 -0.72 10.60 10.23
C MET A 54 -0.47 10.08 11.65
N GLU A 55 -0.44 10.93 12.66
CA GLU A 55 -0.35 10.51 14.07
C GLU A 55 -1.54 9.64 14.48
N ASN A 56 -2.75 10.02 14.06
CA ASN A 56 -3.97 9.25 14.31
C ASN A 56 -3.92 7.87 13.64
N LEU A 57 -3.47 7.77 12.39
CA LEU A 57 -3.30 6.52 11.67
C LEU A 57 -2.32 5.58 12.38
N PHE A 58 -1.15 6.07 12.78
CA PHE A 58 -0.17 5.27 13.51
C PHE A 58 -0.63 4.89 14.92
N THR A 59 -1.38 5.76 15.58
CA THR A 59 -2.00 5.46 16.87
C THR A 59 -3.04 4.36 16.74
N TRP A 60 -3.88 4.43 15.71
CA TRP A 60 -4.85 3.37 15.38
C TRP A 60 -4.16 2.05 15.09
N MET A 61 -3.12 2.03 14.27
CA MET A 61 -2.35 0.80 13.99
C MET A 61 -1.81 0.13 15.25
N LYS A 62 -1.22 0.93 16.16
CA LYS A 62 -0.68 0.43 17.45
C LYS A 62 -1.76 -0.20 18.32
N LYS A 63 -2.94 0.42 18.38
CA LYS A 63 -4.07 -0.08 19.16
C LYS A 63 -4.72 -1.32 18.53
N SER A 64 -4.75 -1.38 17.20
CA SER A 64 -5.45 -2.41 16.45
C SER A 64 -4.59 -3.65 16.15
N LYS A 65 -3.28 -3.58 16.33
CA LYS A 65 -2.35 -4.64 15.93
C LYS A 65 -2.66 -6.04 16.51
N ASP A 66 -3.26 -6.12 17.69
CA ASP A 66 -3.59 -7.39 18.36
C ASP A 66 -5.08 -7.75 18.26
N ILE A 67 -5.89 -6.90 17.62
CA ILE A 67 -7.34 -7.04 17.51
C ILE A 67 -7.75 -7.28 16.06
N VAL A 68 -7.16 -6.55 15.10
CA VAL A 68 -7.48 -6.59 13.69
C VAL A 68 -6.53 -7.55 12.96
N HIS A 69 -7.09 -8.40 12.09
CA HIS A 69 -6.27 -9.29 11.26
C HIS A 69 -5.27 -8.50 10.40
N ARG A 70 -4.05 -8.99 10.25
CA ARG A 70 -2.95 -8.25 9.58
C ARG A 70 -3.23 -7.89 8.13
N LEU A 71 -3.93 -8.74 7.39
CA LEU A 71 -4.35 -8.43 6.02
C LEU A 71 -5.26 -7.19 5.98
N ILE A 72 -6.22 -7.12 6.90
CA ILE A 72 -7.14 -5.97 7.01
C ILE A 72 -6.39 -4.72 7.49
N LEU A 73 -5.56 -4.86 8.52
CA LEU A 73 -4.78 -3.74 9.07
C LEU A 73 -3.86 -3.11 8.00
N ALA A 74 -3.19 -3.95 7.19
CA ALA A 74 -2.33 -3.48 6.11
C ALA A 74 -3.11 -2.80 4.99
N ALA A 75 -4.29 -3.34 4.60
CA ALA A 75 -5.15 -2.76 3.59
C ALA A 75 -5.74 -1.41 4.04
N VAL A 76 -6.23 -1.31 5.28
CA VAL A 76 -6.71 -0.05 5.85
C VAL A 76 -5.59 0.98 5.91
N PHE A 77 -4.40 0.61 6.42
CA PHE A 77 -3.26 1.52 6.42
C PHE A 77 -2.95 2.05 5.02
N HIS A 78 -2.91 1.15 4.03
CA HIS A 78 -2.60 1.52 2.65
C HIS A 78 -3.61 2.55 2.10
N TYR A 79 -4.90 2.27 2.26
CA TYR A 79 -5.97 3.19 1.83
C TYR A 79 -5.87 4.55 2.52
N GLU A 80 -5.82 4.56 3.85
CA GLU A 80 -5.76 5.80 4.65
C GLU A 80 -4.51 6.62 4.32
N PHE A 81 -3.37 5.95 4.13
CA PHE A 81 -2.14 6.62 3.75
C PHE A 81 -2.25 7.29 2.37
N VAL A 82 -2.84 6.60 1.38
CA VAL A 82 -3.08 7.18 0.04
C VAL A 82 -4.09 8.32 0.11
N PHE A 83 -5.12 8.19 0.95
CA PHE A 83 -6.13 9.23 1.18
C PHE A 83 -5.52 10.49 1.82
N ILE A 84 -4.72 10.34 2.88
CA ILE A 84 -4.03 11.46 3.54
C ILE A 84 -3.04 12.12 2.59
N HIS A 85 -2.38 11.32 1.74
CA HIS A 85 -1.39 11.77 0.76
C HIS A 85 -0.30 12.65 1.37
N PRO A 86 0.47 12.13 2.36
CA PRO A 86 1.24 12.99 3.27
C PRO A 86 2.46 13.67 2.66
N PHE A 87 2.96 13.21 1.52
CA PHE A 87 4.16 13.73 0.89
C PHE A 87 3.87 14.39 -0.46
N THR A 88 4.79 15.20 -0.95
CA THR A 88 4.68 15.83 -2.28
C THR A 88 4.83 14.81 -3.42
N ASP A 89 5.64 13.75 -3.23
CA ASP A 89 5.79 12.64 -4.17
C ASP A 89 6.09 11.34 -3.41
N GLY A 90 5.97 10.21 -4.09
CA GLY A 90 6.30 8.89 -3.54
C GLY A 90 5.23 8.27 -2.65
N ASN A 91 4.05 8.86 -2.51
CA ASN A 91 2.99 8.33 -1.65
C ASN A 91 2.56 6.91 -2.04
N GLY A 92 2.33 6.64 -3.32
CA GLY A 92 1.95 5.31 -3.79
C GLY A 92 3.03 4.26 -3.54
N ARG A 93 4.30 4.58 -3.81
CA ARG A 93 5.45 3.70 -3.54
C ARG A 93 5.57 3.40 -2.05
N MET A 94 5.44 4.42 -1.21
CA MET A 94 5.52 4.28 0.24
C MET A 94 4.33 3.47 0.80
N ALA A 95 3.11 3.69 0.30
CA ALA A 95 1.93 2.92 0.68
C ALA A 95 2.14 1.42 0.43
N ARG A 96 2.62 1.04 -0.76
CA ARG A 96 2.90 -0.35 -1.14
C ARG A 96 4.03 -0.95 -0.31
N LEU A 97 5.13 -0.22 -0.15
CA LEU A 97 6.26 -0.65 0.68
C LEU A 97 5.82 -0.93 2.13
N TRP A 98 5.02 -0.02 2.72
CA TRP A 98 4.58 -0.17 4.10
C TRP A 98 3.56 -1.29 4.27
N HIS A 99 2.66 -1.45 3.29
CA HIS A 99 1.74 -2.58 3.22
C HIS A 99 2.50 -3.91 3.27
N THR A 100 3.47 -4.09 2.39
CA THR A 100 4.32 -5.28 2.34
C THR A 100 5.11 -5.47 3.64
N ALA A 101 5.66 -4.40 4.20
CA ALA A 101 6.41 -4.46 5.47
C ALA A 101 5.52 -4.92 6.66
N ILE A 102 4.26 -4.47 6.74
CA ILE A 102 3.30 -4.92 7.75
C ILE A 102 3.04 -6.42 7.60
N LEU A 103 2.80 -6.89 6.37
CA LEU A 103 2.52 -8.30 6.10
C LEU A 103 3.74 -9.19 6.32
N THR A 104 4.91 -8.78 5.86
CA THR A 104 6.17 -9.53 6.07
C THR A 104 6.52 -9.68 7.55
N LYS A 105 6.25 -8.65 8.35
CA LYS A 105 6.44 -8.73 9.82
C LYS A 105 5.52 -9.77 10.47
N TRP A 106 4.36 -10.01 9.91
CA TRP A 106 3.41 -11.04 10.36
C TRP A 106 3.76 -12.41 9.82
N GLN A 107 3.98 -12.51 8.50
CA GLN A 107 4.32 -13.76 7.81
C GLN A 107 5.44 -13.49 6.79
N PRO A 108 6.66 -14.01 6.99
CA PRO A 108 7.81 -13.73 6.11
C PRO A 108 7.59 -14.08 4.64
N ILE A 109 6.67 -14.98 4.32
CA ILE A 109 6.34 -15.34 2.93
C ILE A 109 5.91 -14.13 2.09
N PHE A 110 5.33 -13.10 2.72
CA PHE A 110 4.91 -11.89 2.01
C PHE A 110 6.06 -11.06 1.44
N GLU A 111 7.31 -11.33 1.83
CA GLU A 111 8.50 -10.76 1.16
C GLU A 111 8.60 -11.21 -0.31
N PHE A 112 8.08 -12.41 -0.62
CA PHE A 112 8.14 -13.03 -1.94
C PHE A 112 6.84 -12.92 -2.73
N ILE A 113 5.77 -12.37 -2.14
CA ILE A 113 4.49 -12.18 -2.80
C ILE A 113 4.49 -10.81 -3.52
N PRO A 114 4.41 -10.77 -4.86
CA PRO A 114 4.59 -9.55 -5.64
C PRO A 114 3.32 -8.68 -5.65
N ILE A 115 2.84 -8.24 -4.49
CA ILE A 115 1.62 -7.42 -4.34
C ILE A 115 1.74 -6.13 -5.15
N GLU A 116 2.92 -5.51 -5.18
CA GLU A 116 3.17 -4.28 -5.94
C GLU A 116 2.94 -4.49 -7.43
N SER A 117 3.54 -5.53 -8.01
CA SER A 117 3.37 -5.87 -9.44
C SER A 117 1.92 -6.22 -9.77
N GLN A 118 1.20 -6.86 -8.83
CA GLN A 118 -0.20 -7.18 -9.02
C GLN A 118 -1.07 -5.92 -9.03
N ILE A 119 -0.84 -4.98 -8.11
CA ILE A 119 -1.54 -3.70 -8.09
C ILE A 119 -1.27 -2.92 -9.38
N GLU A 120 -0.02 -2.92 -9.87
CA GLU A 120 0.35 -2.28 -11.14
C GLU A 120 -0.38 -2.92 -12.34
N LYS A 121 -0.46 -4.24 -12.39
CA LYS A 121 -1.20 -4.99 -13.43
C LYS A 121 -2.69 -4.66 -13.45
N PHE A 122 -3.30 -4.39 -12.29
CA PHE A 122 -4.72 -4.07 -12.13
C PHE A 122 -4.95 -2.62 -11.69
N GLN A 123 -4.18 -1.68 -12.22
CA GLN A 123 -4.16 -0.28 -11.83
C GLN A 123 -5.54 0.40 -11.91
N SER A 124 -6.35 0.11 -12.92
CA SER A 124 -7.71 0.68 -13.02
C SER A 124 -8.59 0.23 -11.85
N GLY A 125 -8.59 -1.06 -11.51
CA GLY A 125 -9.32 -1.57 -10.35
C GLY A 125 -8.85 -0.98 -9.02
N TYR A 126 -7.56 -0.71 -8.90
CA TYR A 126 -6.99 -0.03 -7.74
C TYR A 126 -7.56 1.39 -7.57
N TYR A 127 -7.59 2.19 -8.63
CA TYR A 127 -8.16 3.54 -8.57
C TYR A 127 -9.69 3.55 -8.42
N ASP A 128 -10.38 2.58 -9.02
CA ASP A 128 -11.83 2.41 -8.85
C ASP A 128 -12.18 2.09 -7.39
N ALA A 129 -11.41 1.20 -6.75
CA ALA A 129 -11.60 0.87 -5.33
C ALA A 129 -11.36 2.08 -4.43
N ILE A 130 -10.29 2.88 -4.68
CA ILE A 130 -10.02 4.12 -3.95
C ILE A 130 -11.17 5.12 -4.12
N SER A 131 -11.61 5.35 -5.37
CA SER A 131 -12.71 6.27 -5.68
C SER A 131 -14.01 5.85 -4.98
N LYS A 132 -14.32 4.55 -5.00
CA LYS A 132 -15.50 4.00 -4.33
C LYS A 132 -15.43 4.20 -2.82
N CYS A 133 -14.29 3.93 -2.19
CA CYS A 133 -14.09 4.18 -0.76
C CYS A 133 -14.29 5.66 -0.40
N HIS A 134 -13.81 6.56 -1.24
CA HIS A 134 -13.98 8.00 -1.04
C HIS A 134 -15.47 8.42 -1.10
N ILE A 135 -16.24 7.87 -2.03
CA ILE A 135 -17.67 8.13 -2.17
C ILE A 135 -18.45 7.55 -0.99
N ASP A 136 -18.15 6.31 -0.62
CA ASP A 136 -18.89 5.56 0.40
C ASP A 136 -18.48 5.96 1.83
N GLY A 137 -17.36 6.66 2.02
CA GLY A 137 -16.81 7.03 3.32
C GLY A 137 -16.31 5.82 4.13
N THR A 138 -15.94 4.72 3.46
CA THR A 138 -15.44 3.48 4.10
C THR A 138 -14.26 2.91 3.32
N SER A 139 -13.41 2.12 3.96
CA SER A 139 -12.29 1.42 3.30
C SER A 139 -12.65 0.03 2.73
N THR A 140 -13.92 -0.36 2.78
CA THR A 140 -14.36 -1.73 2.47
C THR A 140 -13.99 -2.15 1.05
N ALA A 141 -14.32 -1.35 0.03
CA ALA A 141 -14.03 -1.69 -1.36
C ALA A 141 -12.52 -1.87 -1.63
N PHE A 142 -11.67 -1.09 -0.95
CA PHE A 142 -10.23 -1.24 -1.09
C PHE A 142 -9.71 -2.50 -0.38
N ILE A 143 -10.25 -2.83 0.79
CA ILE A 143 -9.93 -4.07 1.51
C ILE A 143 -10.27 -5.28 0.62
N GLU A 144 -11.48 -5.32 0.07
CA GLU A 144 -11.93 -6.39 -0.84
C GLU A 144 -11.01 -6.51 -2.05
N PHE A 145 -10.71 -5.40 -2.73
CA PHE A 145 -9.78 -5.39 -3.86
C PHE A 145 -8.42 -5.99 -3.49
N ILE A 146 -7.79 -5.55 -2.40
CA ILE A 146 -6.48 -6.06 -1.98
C ILE A 146 -6.53 -7.55 -1.65
N LEU A 147 -7.56 -8.01 -0.95
CA LEU A 147 -7.72 -9.43 -0.62
C LEU A 147 -7.90 -10.30 -1.87
N GLU A 148 -8.65 -9.83 -2.85
CA GLU A 148 -8.81 -10.49 -4.16
C GLU A 148 -7.45 -10.59 -4.90
N GLN A 149 -6.66 -9.51 -4.90
CA GLN A 149 -5.33 -9.54 -5.52
C GLN A 149 -4.39 -10.53 -4.82
N ILE A 150 -4.36 -10.54 -3.49
CA ILE A 150 -3.54 -11.51 -2.74
C ILE A 150 -4.00 -12.94 -3.02
N ASN A 151 -5.31 -13.20 -3.03
CA ASN A 151 -5.83 -14.53 -3.33
C ASN A 151 -5.44 -14.99 -4.73
N ALA A 152 -5.56 -14.12 -5.74
CA ALA A 152 -5.17 -14.43 -7.12
C ALA A 152 -3.69 -14.81 -7.24
N ILE A 153 -2.79 -14.11 -6.53
CA ILE A 153 -1.36 -14.44 -6.50
C ILE A 153 -1.13 -15.81 -5.85
N LEU A 154 -1.80 -16.09 -4.75
CA LEU A 154 -1.67 -17.37 -4.04
C LEU A 154 -2.16 -18.55 -4.88
N ASP A 155 -3.25 -18.37 -5.61
CA ASP A 155 -3.79 -19.38 -6.54
C ASP A 155 -2.82 -19.63 -7.70
N GLU A 156 -2.20 -18.57 -8.25
CA GLU A 156 -1.19 -18.69 -9.32
C GLU A 156 0.06 -19.44 -8.84
N ILE A 157 0.57 -19.12 -7.65
CA ILE A 157 1.70 -19.81 -7.02
C ILE A 157 1.34 -21.27 -6.75
N GLY A 158 0.18 -21.54 -6.16
CA GLY A 158 -0.31 -22.89 -5.87
C GLY A 158 -0.43 -23.75 -7.12
N SER A 159 -0.96 -23.21 -8.21
CA SER A 159 -1.09 -23.87 -9.49
C SER A 159 0.27 -24.19 -10.12
N SER A 160 1.23 -23.29 -9.99
CA SER A 160 2.61 -23.49 -10.50
C SER A 160 3.35 -24.60 -9.75
N LEU A 161 3.10 -24.77 -8.45
CA LEU A 161 3.71 -25.83 -7.64
C LEU A 161 3.10 -27.22 -7.89
N THR A 162 1.84 -27.28 -8.34
CA THR A 162 1.12 -28.53 -8.58
C THR A 162 1.23 -29.02 -10.04
N SER A 163 1.71 -28.19 -10.95
CA SER A 163 1.99 -28.62 -12.34
C SER A 163 3.16 -29.59 -12.33
N PRO A 164 3.00 -30.85 -12.86
CA PRO A 164 4.12 -31.77 -12.99
C PRO A 164 5.19 -31.12 -13.86
N ALA A 165 6.44 -31.13 -13.37
CA ALA A 165 7.59 -30.72 -14.17
C ALA A 165 7.51 -31.46 -15.52
N SER A 166 7.27 -30.72 -16.58
CA SER A 166 7.31 -31.28 -17.95
C SER A 166 8.67 -31.91 -18.11
N SER A 167 8.64 -33.22 -18.35
CA SER A 167 9.76 -34.13 -18.54
C SER A 167 10.89 -33.46 -19.34
N ILE A 168 12.05 -33.32 -18.69
CA ILE A 168 13.33 -33.21 -19.39
C ILE A 168 13.57 -34.58 -20.01
N SER A 169 13.06 -34.80 -21.20
CA SER A 169 13.31 -35.93 -22.03
C SER A 169 13.29 -35.44 -23.46
N GLU A 170 14.46 -35.02 -23.91
CA GLU A 170 14.90 -35.07 -25.30
C GLU A 170 16.24 -34.29 -25.44
N TYR A 171 17.34 -34.94 -25.02
CA TYR A 171 18.66 -34.79 -25.63
C TYR A 171 19.50 -35.98 -25.15
N VAL A 172 19.31 -37.14 -25.81
CA VAL A 172 20.32 -38.18 -25.94
C VAL A 172 20.49 -38.44 -27.45
#